data_ccb1c25ca308aed0caafae4e10622e82
#
_entry.id   ccb1c25ca308aed0caafae4e10622e82
#
_cell.length_a   1.000
_cell.length_b   1.000
_cell.length_c   1.000
_cell.angle_alpha   90.00
_cell.angle_beta   90.00
_cell.angle_gamma   90.00
#
_symmetry.space_group_name_H-M   'P 1'
#
loop_
_entity.id
_entity.type
_entity.pdbx_description
1 polymer ?
#
loop_
_entity_poly.entity_id
_entity_poly.type
_entity_poly.pdbx_seq_one_letter_code
_entity_poly.pdbx_strand_id
1 'polypeptide(L)'
;MAEIHQTTLEPGKLELLAAWLPNQRWYAAKGRTPLLRKLGGFRLDDPAGDVGIEVMVVADDSGSAPVVYQVPMTYRGAPLDGAGHALIGTTEHGVLGTRWVYDAPHDEVFVAQLLALIQGQAEPQAQSRSDTPDPTVVGHAVDAEVVTLASSAVLRGEQSNTSVVCRVVDADGAPAEPVIVKVFRSLHPGENPDVVVQSALTEAGSTQVPHTVGYVAGEWADPVSGERVRGHLAFAQRFLPEVEDAWRVALRAATAGEDFTASARELGAATARIHLSLADTLGTEPADADVKEELLRIIRSRYDAAVEEVPSLAVHERVIRGALDDLAARDWPDLQRVHGDYHLGQVLRTSDGWVAVDFEGEPLRPLHERVRPDLALRDVAGMLRSFDYVGGSVELSEPDRS
;
A
#
# COMPACT_ATOMS: atom_id res chain seq x y z
N MET A 1 -4.77 -11.53 27.82
CA MET A 1 -4.21 -12.81 27.33
C MET A 1 -5.27 -13.51 26.49
N ALA A 2 -4.99 -13.78 25.22
CA ALA A 2 -5.93 -14.46 24.33
C ALA A 2 -6.00 -15.95 24.67
N GLU A 3 -7.09 -16.35 25.31
CA GLU A 3 -7.34 -17.76 25.67
C GLU A 3 -7.83 -18.54 24.44
N ILE A 4 -7.16 -19.64 24.10
CA ILE A 4 -7.59 -20.55 23.01
C ILE A 4 -8.49 -21.61 23.61
N HIS A 5 -9.77 -21.54 23.30
CA HIS A 5 -10.69 -22.63 23.58
C HIS A 5 -10.65 -23.68 22.47
N GLN A 6 -10.34 -24.93 22.81
CA GLN A 6 -10.51 -26.05 21.88
C GLN A 6 -12.01 -26.32 21.68
N THR A 7 -12.59 -25.68 20.67
CA THR A 7 -14.03 -25.75 20.39
C THR A 7 -14.31 -25.63 18.89
N THR A 8 -15.51 -26.00 18.50
CA THR A 8 -16.01 -25.79 17.15
C THR A 8 -16.55 -24.38 16.96
N LEU A 9 -16.38 -23.85 15.74
CA LEU A 9 -17.06 -22.65 15.25
C LEU A 9 -18.02 -23.08 14.14
N GLU A 10 -19.28 -22.67 14.22
CA GLU A 10 -20.28 -22.99 13.21
C GLU A 10 -21.13 -21.75 12.85
N PRO A 11 -21.06 -21.24 11.62
CA PRO A 11 -20.18 -21.66 10.52
C PRO A 11 -18.70 -21.49 10.83
N GLY A 12 -17.84 -22.24 10.14
CA GLY A 12 -16.38 -22.15 10.27
C GLY A 12 -15.81 -20.84 9.68
N LYS A 13 -14.58 -20.48 10.09
CA LYS A 13 -13.93 -19.24 9.66
C LYS A 13 -13.83 -19.11 8.14
N LEU A 14 -13.38 -20.16 7.45
CA LEU A 14 -13.24 -20.13 6.00
C LEU A 14 -14.60 -20.05 5.29
N GLU A 15 -15.66 -20.63 5.87
CA GLU A 15 -17.02 -20.50 5.34
C GLU A 15 -17.54 -19.07 5.44
N LEU A 16 -17.33 -18.42 6.59
CA LEU A 16 -17.66 -17.00 6.78
C LEU A 16 -16.91 -16.12 5.76
N LEU A 17 -15.61 -16.34 5.61
CA LEU A 17 -14.79 -15.59 4.68
C LEU A 17 -15.18 -15.83 3.23
N ALA A 18 -15.50 -17.07 2.84
CA ALA A 18 -15.92 -17.40 1.48
C ALA A 18 -17.23 -16.68 1.08
N ALA A 19 -18.13 -16.48 2.03
CA ALA A 19 -19.37 -15.73 1.80
C ALA A 19 -19.15 -14.20 1.74
N TRP A 20 -18.19 -13.67 2.49
CA TRP A 20 -17.96 -12.25 2.67
C TRP A 20 -17.00 -11.65 1.62
N LEU A 21 -15.89 -12.34 1.28
CA LEU A 21 -14.83 -11.85 0.40
C LEU A 21 -15.32 -11.35 -0.97
N PRO A 22 -16.27 -12.01 -1.68
CA PRO A 22 -16.71 -11.55 -3.01
C PRO A 22 -17.26 -10.12 -3.03
N ASN A 23 -17.74 -9.63 -1.89
CA ASN A 23 -18.31 -8.30 -1.76
C ASN A 23 -17.24 -7.22 -1.45
N GLN A 24 -16.01 -7.63 -1.14
CA GLN A 24 -14.94 -6.69 -0.79
C GLN A 24 -14.33 -6.06 -2.03
N ARG A 25 -14.09 -4.75 -2.01
CA ARG A 25 -13.52 -4.02 -3.16
C ARG A 25 -12.17 -4.56 -3.60
N TRP A 26 -11.33 -4.91 -2.65
CA TRP A 26 -9.98 -5.45 -2.85
C TRP A 26 -9.93 -6.93 -3.25
N TYR A 27 -11.05 -7.64 -3.28
CA TYR A 27 -11.09 -9.03 -3.73
C TYR A 27 -10.91 -9.11 -5.25
N ALA A 28 -9.86 -9.80 -5.71
CA ALA A 28 -9.48 -9.83 -7.13
C ALA A 28 -10.37 -10.75 -7.99
N ALA A 29 -10.83 -11.88 -7.44
CA ALA A 29 -11.56 -12.92 -8.21
C ALA A 29 -13.08 -12.63 -8.28
N LYS A 30 -13.47 -11.40 -8.65
CA LYS A 30 -14.88 -11.00 -8.78
C LYS A 30 -15.69 -11.97 -9.63
N GLY A 31 -16.91 -12.30 -9.16
CA GLY A 31 -17.83 -13.20 -9.85
C GLY A 31 -17.52 -14.70 -9.72
N ARG A 32 -16.51 -15.07 -8.94
CA ARG A 32 -16.17 -16.46 -8.65
C ARG A 32 -16.50 -16.79 -7.19
N THR A 33 -16.81 -18.06 -6.94
CA THR A 33 -16.93 -18.58 -5.57
C THR A 33 -15.53 -18.82 -5.03
N PRO A 34 -15.13 -18.19 -3.90
CA PRO A 34 -13.80 -18.38 -3.33
C PRO A 34 -13.53 -19.83 -2.95
N LEU A 35 -12.32 -20.32 -3.25
CA LEU A 35 -11.80 -21.60 -2.81
C LEU A 35 -10.65 -21.36 -1.83
N LEU A 36 -10.99 -21.18 -0.55
CA LEU A 36 -10.07 -20.71 0.46
C LEU A 36 -9.34 -21.85 1.15
N ARG A 37 -8.02 -21.64 1.36
CA ARG A 37 -7.24 -22.43 2.30
C ARG A 37 -6.34 -21.54 3.14
N LYS A 38 -6.15 -21.95 4.39
CA LYS A 38 -5.32 -21.20 5.34
C LYS A 38 -3.83 -21.42 5.03
N LEU A 39 -3.06 -20.32 5.00
CA LEU A 39 -1.61 -20.32 4.80
C LEU A 39 -0.84 -19.96 6.07
N GLY A 40 -1.47 -19.25 7.02
CA GLY A 40 -0.86 -18.77 8.23
C GLY A 40 -1.73 -17.77 8.97
N GLY A 41 -1.08 -16.96 9.80
CA GLY A 41 -1.69 -15.88 10.54
C GLY A 41 -1.24 -15.85 11.99
N PHE A 42 -1.67 -14.84 12.71
CA PHE A 42 -1.30 -14.58 14.10
C PHE A 42 -2.49 -13.98 14.87
N ARG A 43 -2.31 -13.75 16.15
CA ARG A 43 -3.28 -13.13 17.05
C ARG A 43 -2.67 -11.92 17.73
N LEU A 44 -3.52 -11.00 18.16
CA LEU A 44 -3.15 -9.92 19.05
C LEU A 44 -3.99 -10.02 20.32
N ASP A 45 -3.45 -9.58 21.42
CA ASP A 45 -4.16 -9.56 22.68
C ASP A 45 -4.95 -8.26 22.80
N ASP A 46 -6.21 -8.36 23.22
CA ASP A 46 -6.95 -7.23 23.75
C ASP A 46 -6.62 -7.10 25.25
N PRO A 47 -6.05 -5.97 25.72
CA PRO A 47 -5.74 -5.77 27.13
C PRO A 47 -6.94 -5.88 28.07
N ALA A 48 -8.15 -5.56 27.58
CA ALA A 48 -9.40 -5.71 28.32
C ALA A 48 -9.91 -7.15 28.35
N GLY A 49 -9.48 -7.99 27.39
CA GLY A 49 -9.88 -9.39 27.30
C GLY A 49 -11.26 -9.64 26.70
N ASP A 50 -11.94 -8.60 26.20
CA ASP A 50 -13.32 -8.67 25.71
C ASP A 50 -13.41 -9.05 24.22
N VAL A 51 -12.37 -8.76 23.44
CA VAL A 51 -12.33 -8.90 21.98
C VAL A 51 -11.25 -9.90 21.57
N GLY A 52 -11.66 -10.97 20.88
CA GLY A 52 -10.70 -11.84 20.22
C GLY A 52 -10.19 -11.19 18.94
N ILE A 53 -8.87 -11.11 18.76
CA ILE A 53 -8.25 -10.54 17.56
C ILE A 53 -7.46 -11.63 16.84
N GLU A 54 -7.77 -11.86 15.57
CA GLU A 54 -7.05 -12.83 14.74
C GLU A 54 -6.81 -12.27 13.34
N VAL A 55 -5.59 -12.38 12.87
CA VAL A 55 -5.21 -12.08 11.50
C VAL A 55 -4.99 -13.39 10.76
N MET A 56 -5.84 -13.68 9.79
CA MET A 56 -5.68 -14.86 8.93
C MET A 56 -4.98 -14.50 7.62
N VAL A 57 -4.07 -15.38 7.20
CA VAL A 57 -3.53 -15.37 5.84
C VAL A 57 -4.12 -16.57 5.11
N VAL A 58 -4.83 -16.30 4.01
CA VAL A 58 -5.53 -17.30 3.22
C VAL A 58 -5.15 -17.21 1.74
N ALA A 59 -5.06 -18.33 1.05
CA ALA A 59 -5.05 -18.37 -0.41
C ALA A 59 -6.47 -18.55 -0.93
N ASP A 60 -6.79 -17.89 -2.03
CA ASP A 60 -7.93 -18.20 -2.88
C ASP A 60 -7.45 -18.84 -4.18
N ASP A 61 -7.78 -20.12 -4.35
CA ASP A 61 -7.40 -20.94 -5.50
C ASP A 61 -8.49 -20.93 -6.60
N SER A 62 -9.48 -20.04 -6.55
CA SER A 62 -10.58 -19.96 -7.54
C SER A 62 -10.16 -19.37 -8.88
N GLY A 63 -9.00 -18.71 -8.95
CA GLY A 63 -8.43 -18.10 -10.15
C GLY A 63 -7.56 -19.04 -10.97
N SER A 64 -6.87 -18.49 -11.98
CA SER A 64 -5.82 -19.18 -12.75
C SER A 64 -4.51 -19.34 -11.98
N ALA A 65 -4.29 -18.48 -10.98
CA ALA A 65 -3.22 -18.55 -10.01
C ALA A 65 -3.77 -18.20 -8.62
N PRO A 66 -3.21 -18.75 -7.55
CA PRO A 66 -3.60 -18.40 -6.18
C PRO A 66 -3.38 -16.91 -5.89
N VAL A 67 -4.33 -16.29 -5.19
CA VAL A 67 -4.16 -14.96 -4.63
C VAL A 67 -4.12 -15.08 -3.11
N VAL A 68 -3.11 -14.46 -2.49
CA VAL A 68 -2.96 -14.50 -1.03
C VAL A 68 -3.58 -13.26 -0.41
N TYR A 69 -4.50 -13.47 0.53
CA TYR A 69 -5.17 -12.39 1.24
C TYR A 69 -4.84 -12.40 2.72
N GLN A 70 -4.68 -11.21 3.29
CA GLN A 70 -4.70 -10.97 4.72
C GLN A 70 -6.09 -10.51 5.15
N VAL A 71 -6.69 -11.22 6.10
CA VAL A 71 -8.00 -10.90 6.64
C VAL A 71 -7.93 -10.81 8.16
N PRO A 72 -7.72 -9.60 8.71
CA PRO A 72 -7.84 -9.34 10.12
C PRO A 72 -9.32 -9.44 10.54
N MET A 73 -9.58 -10.10 11.67
CA MET A 73 -10.92 -10.31 12.22
C MET A 73 -10.95 -10.01 13.71
N THR A 74 -12.03 -9.39 14.15
CA THR A 74 -12.36 -9.31 15.58
C THR A 74 -13.60 -10.13 15.91
N TYR A 75 -13.59 -10.76 17.09
CA TYR A 75 -14.66 -11.61 17.59
C TYR A 75 -15.24 -10.96 18.85
N ARG A 76 -16.51 -10.55 18.81
CA ARG A 76 -17.17 -9.86 19.91
C ARG A 76 -18.33 -10.67 20.48
N GLY A 77 -18.60 -10.49 21.77
CA GLY A 77 -19.73 -11.12 22.47
C GLY A 77 -21.08 -10.44 22.22
N ALA A 78 -21.08 -9.26 21.57
CA ALA A 78 -22.25 -8.48 21.19
C ALA A 78 -22.00 -7.71 19.90
N PRO A 79 -23.07 -7.24 19.21
CA PRO A 79 -22.91 -6.38 18.05
C PRO A 79 -22.10 -5.11 18.37
N LEU A 80 -21.23 -4.71 17.41
CA LEU A 80 -20.50 -3.46 17.48
C LEU A 80 -21.35 -2.33 16.86
N ASP A 81 -21.67 -1.33 17.66
CA ASP A 81 -22.51 -0.22 17.24
C ASP A 81 -21.88 0.55 16.06
N GLY A 82 -22.69 0.86 15.04
CA GLY A 82 -22.26 1.58 13.85
C GLY A 82 -21.42 0.77 12.85
N ALA A 83 -20.95 -0.43 13.21
CA ALA A 83 -20.06 -1.25 12.38
C ALA A 83 -20.77 -2.37 11.58
N GLY A 84 -22.11 -2.30 11.43
CA GLY A 84 -22.86 -3.33 10.70
C GLY A 84 -22.41 -3.55 9.26
N HIS A 85 -21.83 -2.53 8.62
CA HIS A 85 -21.25 -2.61 7.26
C HIS A 85 -19.94 -3.41 7.20
N ALA A 86 -19.27 -3.59 8.32
CA ALA A 86 -18.04 -4.34 8.47
C ALA A 86 -18.26 -5.76 9.02
N LEU A 87 -19.52 -6.14 9.27
CA LEU A 87 -19.83 -7.49 9.76
C LEU A 87 -19.50 -8.55 8.70
N ILE A 88 -18.61 -9.46 9.02
CA ILE A 88 -18.30 -10.65 8.22
C ILE A 88 -19.41 -11.69 8.37
N GLY A 89 -19.88 -11.87 9.60
CA GLY A 89 -20.97 -12.78 9.94
C GLY A 89 -21.02 -13.09 11.45
N THR A 90 -21.87 -14.05 11.81
CA THR A 90 -21.95 -14.59 13.17
C THR A 90 -21.55 -16.06 13.16
N THR A 91 -20.99 -16.52 14.27
CA THR A 91 -20.63 -17.93 14.47
C THR A 91 -20.95 -18.36 15.88
N GLU A 92 -21.39 -19.60 16.06
CA GLU A 92 -21.57 -20.20 17.38
C GLU A 92 -20.24 -20.79 17.84
N HIS A 93 -19.74 -20.28 18.95
CA HIS A 93 -18.56 -20.78 19.62
C HIS A 93 -18.99 -21.71 20.77
N GLY A 94 -18.60 -22.98 20.72
CA GLY A 94 -19.08 -24.00 21.63
C GLY A 94 -18.89 -23.76 23.13
N VAL A 95 -18.05 -22.77 23.51
CA VAL A 95 -17.84 -22.37 24.92
C VAL A 95 -18.37 -20.97 25.18
N LEU A 96 -18.16 -20.01 24.25
CA LEU A 96 -18.45 -18.60 24.47
C LEU A 96 -19.80 -18.15 23.88
N GLY A 97 -20.57 -19.05 23.25
CA GLY A 97 -21.83 -18.73 22.58
C GLY A 97 -21.64 -17.94 21.29
N THR A 98 -22.67 -17.23 20.87
CA THR A 98 -22.67 -16.45 19.64
C THR A 98 -21.56 -15.41 19.63
N ARG A 99 -20.81 -15.34 18.52
CA ARG A 99 -19.79 -14.33 18.26
C ARG A 99 -20.11 -13.57 16.99
N TRP A 100 -20.01 -12.26 17.07
CA TRP A 100 -20.07 -11.35 15.93
C TRP A 100 -18.66 -11.14 15.41
N VAL A 101 -18.43 -11.51 14.14
CA VAL A 101 -17.11 -11.45 13.50
C VAL A 101 -17.08 -10.24 12.57
N TYR A 102 -16.13 -9.33 12.81
CA TYR A 102 -16.00 -8.10 12.03
C TYR A 102 -14.69 -8.06 11.25
N ASP A 103 -14.67 -7.31 10.15
CA ASP A 103 -13.45 -6.87 9.48
C ASP A 103 -12.72 -5.90 10.41
N ALA A 104 -11.63 -6.38 10.99
CA ALA A 104 -10.98 -5.78 12.14
C ALA A 104 -10.51 -4.31 11.98
N PRO A 105 -10.12 -3.79 10.79
CA PRO A 105 -9.80 -2.37 10.62
C PRO A 105 -10.93 -1.40 10.99
N HIS A 106 -12.16 -1.88 11.10
CA HIS A 106 -13.31 -1.12 11.56
C HIS A 106 -13.54 -1.20 13.08
N ASP A 107 -12.66 -1.86 13.80
CA ASP A 107 -12.71 -2.05 15.25
C ASP A 107 -11.50 -1.38 15.91
N GLU A 108 -11.77 -0.37 16.74
CA GLU A 108 -10.71 0.42 17.39
C GLU A 108 -9.79 -0.42 18.28
N VAL A 109 -10.27 -1.55 18.83
CA VAL A 109 -9.44 -2.47 19.62
C VAL A 109 -8.35 -3.09 18.77
N PHE A 110 -8.70 -3.58 17.55
CA PHE A 110 -7.69 -4.06 16.61
C PHE A 110 -6.73 -2.96 16.18
N VAL A 111 -7.26 -1.79 15.82
CA VAL A 111 -6.43 -0.66 15.34
C VAL A 111 -5.43 -0.22 16.38
N ALA A 112 -5.85 -0.16 17.67
CA ALA A 112 -4.97 0.16 18.79
C ALA A 112 -3.83 -0.87 18.92
N GLN A 113 -4.16 -2.17 18.85
CA GLN A 113 -3.18 -3.23 18.99
C GLN A 113 -2.25 -3.35 17.77
N LEU A 114 -2.76 -3.08 16.56
CA LEU A 114 -1.93 -3.03 15.37
C LEU A 114 -0.94 -1.85 15.43
N LEU A 115 -1.39 -0.68 15.85
CA LEU A 115 -0.51 0.48 16.03
C LEU A 115 0.54 0.21 17.11
N ALA A 116 0.16 -0.41 18.23
CA ALA A 116 1.11 -0.83 19.26
C ALA A 116 2.12 -1.86 18.75
N LEU A 117 1.69 -2.84 17.93
CA LEU A 117 2.60 -3.79 17.29
C LEU A 117 3.59 -3.09 16.36
N ILE A 118 3.12 -2.18 15.50
CA ILE A 118 3.99 -1.39 14.59
C ILE A 118 5.07 -0.65 15.37
N GLN A 119 4.73 -0.10 16.53
CA GLN A 119 5.64 0.65 17.40
C GLN A 119 6.48 -0.24 18.35
N GLY A 120 6.37 -1.57 18.23
CA GLY A 120 7.09 -2.52 19.10
C GLY A 120 6.58 -2.55 20.55
N GLN A 121 5.35 -2.09 20.81
CA GLN A 121 4.73 -2.04 22.13
C GLN A 121 3.78 -3.22 22.40
N ALA A 122 3.52 -4.07 21.39
CA ALA A 122 2.71 -5.28 21.50
C ALA A 122 3.44 -6.47 20.87
N GLU A 123 3.18 -7.66 21.39
CA GLU A 123 3.74 -8.92 20.87
C GLU A 123 2.65 -9.71 20.14
N PRO A 124 2.92 -10.20 18.92
CA PRO A 124 2.01 -11.10 18.22
C PRO A 124 2.04 -12.48 18.85
N GLN A 125 0.88 -13.14 18.86
CA GLN A 125 0.68 -14.45 19.45
C GLN A 125 0.49 -15.51 18.36
N ALA A 126 1.03 -16.71 18.57
CA ALA A 126 0.83 -17.84 17.69
C ALA A 126 -0.66 -18.25 17.64
N GLN A 127 -1.20 -18.50 16.44
CA GLN A 127 -2.61 -18.88 16.28
C GLN A 127 -2.98 -20.20 16.96
N SER A 128 -2.03 -21.12 17.10
CA SER A 128 -2.29 -22.50 17.53
C SER A 128 -2.02 -22.76 19.01
N ARG A 129 -1.50 -21.76 19.75
CA ARG A 129 -1.11 -21.91 21.17
C ARG A 129 -1.46 -20.66 21.93
N SER A 130 -2.07 -20.83 23.12
CA SER A 130 -2.27 -19.73 24.07
C SER A 130 -0.93 -19.25 24.62
N ASP A 131 -0.84 -17.96 24.88
CA ASP A 131 0.29 -17.29 25.54
C ASP A 131 1.67 -17.65 24.94
N THR A 132 1.70 -17.85 23.64
CA THR A 132 2.94 -18.18 22.92
C THR A 132 3.21 -17.09 21.89
N PRO A 133 4.29 -16.29 22.03
CA PRO A 133 4.67 -15.31 21.03
C PRO A 133 4.88 -15.94 19.66
N ASP A 134 4.54 -15.20 18.61
CA ASP A 134 4.81 -15.60 17.24
C ASP A 134 6.04 -14.87 16.70
N PRO A 135 7.22 -15.51 16.68
CA PRO A 135 8.45 -14.85 16.22
C PRO A 135 8.47 -14.60 14.71
N THR A 136 7.49 -15.13 13.97
CA THR A 136 7.40 -14.96 12.51
C THR A 136 6.74 -13.67 12.11
N VAL A 137 6.14 -12.94 13.05
CA VAL A 137 5.53 -11.63 12.83
C VAL A 137 6.23 -10.60 13.71
N VAL A 138 6.70 -9.52 13.12
CA VAL A 138 7.50 -8.51 13.81
C VAL A 138 7.03 -7.11 13.44
N GLY A 139 6.78 -6.28 14.44
CA GLY A 139 6.62 -4.84 14.28
C GLY A 139 7.99 -4.15 14.22
N HIS A 140 8.13 -3.19 13.34
CA HIS A 140 9.34 -2.41 13.15
C HIS A 140 9.01 -0.93 13.29
N ALA A 141 9.35 -0.33 14.42
CA ALA A 141 9.24 1.11 14.63
C ALA A 141 10.36 1.82 13.86
N VAL A 142 10.00 2.83 13.08
CA VAL A 142 10.92 3.77 12.42
C VAL A 142 10.97 5.07 13.21
N ASP A 143 9.80 5.53 13.71
CA ASP A 143 9.71 6.68 14.60
C ASP A 143 10.03 6.25 16.05
N ALA A 144 10.78 7.09 16.76
CA ALA A 144 11.06 6.90 18.19
C ALA A 144 9.91 7.36 19.09
N GLU A 145 9.01 8.21 18.57
CA GLU A 145 7.85 8.72 19.31
C GLU A 145 6.74 7.67 19.35
N VAL A 146 6.35 7.26 20.54
CA VAL A 146 5.25 6.32 20.75
C VAL A 146 3.95 7.09 20.97
N VAL A 147 2.94 6.76 20.18
CA VAL A 147 1.60 7.37 20.27
C VAL A 147 0.55 6.30 20.57
N THR A 148 -0.55 6.72 21.21
CA THR A 148 -1.67 5.85 21.55
C THR A 148 -2.92 6.26 20.78
N LEU A 149 -3.70 5.27 20.33
CA LEU A 149 -4.95 5.50 19.61
C LEU A 149 -5.98 6.19 20.51
N ALA A 150 -6.54 7.30 20.04
CA ALA A 150 -7.70 7.98 20.64
C ALA A 150 -9.01 7.65 19.89
N SER A 151 -8.96 7.58 18.55
CA SER A 151 -10.07 7.14 17.71
C SER A 151 -9.57 6.77 16.31
N SER A 152 -10.37 6.00 15.56
CA SER A 152 -10.01 5.61 14.21
C SER A 152 -11.18 5.70 13.24
N ALA A 153 -10.87 5.86 11.95
CA ALA A 153 -11.84 5.81 10.87
C ALA A 153 -11.22 5.23 9.59
N VAL A 154 -11.89 4.25 8.99
CA VAL A 154 -11.47 3.67 7.71
C VAL A 154 -11.75 4.64 6.57
N LEU A 155 -10.75 4.91 5.73
CA LEU A 155 -10.90 5.70 4.52
C LEU A 155 -11.72 4.94 3.48
N ARG A 156 -12.58 5.69 2.79
CA ARG A 156 -13.35 5.16 1.65
C ARG A 156 -12.59 5.44 0.35
N GLY A 157 -12.58 4.46 -0.57
CA GLY A 157 -12.08 4.69 -1.93
C GLY A 157 -10.89 3.82 -2.33
N GLU A 158 -10.11 3.26 -1.41
CA GLU A 158 -9.00 2.38 -1.74
C GLU A 158 -9.45 1.02 -2.32
N GLN A 159 -8.68 0.51 -3.28
CA GLN A 159 -9.01 -0.72 -4.01
C GLN A 159 -8.13 -1.92 -3.64
N SER A 160 -6.90 -1.70 -3.20
CA SER A 160 -5.92 -2.77 -2.91
C SER A 160 -5.69 -2.99 -1.41
N ASN A 161 -5.81 -1.92 -0.60
CA ASN A 161 -5.53 -1.91 0.81
C ASN A 161 -6.75 -1.47 1.63
N THR A 162 -6.63 -1.48 2.94
CA THR A 162 -7.56 -0.79 3.84
C THR A 162 -6.77 0.19 4.67
N SER A 163 -6.98 1.49 4.45
CA SER A 163 -6.34 2.56 5.21
C SER A 163 -7.24 3.06 6.32
N VAL A 164 -6.64 3.21 7.49
CA VAL A 164 -7.30 3.67 8.71
C VAL A 164 -6.61 4.95 9.18
N VAL A 165 -7.35 6.05 9.25
CA VAL A 165 -6.88 7.28 9.87
C VAL A 165 -7.06 7.18 11.37
N CYS A 166 -5.97 7.32 12.09
CA CYS A 166 -5.88 7.22 13.54
C CYS A 166 -5.65 8.63 14.13
N ARG A 167 -6.57 9.11 14.91
CA ARG A 167 -6.29 10.22 15.84
C ARG A 167 -5.58 9.64 17.03
N VAL A 168 -4.47 10.24 17.40
CA VAL A 168 -3.57 9.71 18.40
C VAL A 168 -3.23 10.75 19.46
N VAL A 169 -2.78 10.29 20.62
CA VAL A 169 -2.26 11.10 21.71
C VAL A 169 -0.83 10.67 22.03
N ASP A 170 -0.03 11.60 22.50
CA ASP A 170 1.31 11.35 23.00
C ASP A 170 1.32 10.68 24.39
N ALA A 171 2.51 10.50 24.95
CA ALA A 171 2.69 9.87 26.26
C ALA A 171 2.06 10.66 27.43
N ASP A 172 1.87 11.96 27.26
CA ASP A 172 1.23 12.85 28.27
C ASP A 172 -0.29 12.94 28.05
N GLY A 173 -0.84 12.27 27.01
CA GLY A 173 -2.25 12.29 26.64
C GLY A 173 -2.68 13.53 25.87
N ALA A 174 -1.74 14.34 25.38
CA ALA A 174 -2.05 15.45 24.51
C ALA A 174 -2.24 15.00 23.04
N PRO A 175 -3.12 15.68 22.28
CA PRO A 175 -3.29 15.37 20.86
C PRO A 175 -1.97 15.44 20.10
N ALA A 176 -1.62 14.37 19.38
CA ALA A 176 -0.46 14.29 18.51
C ALA A 176 -0.87 14.30 17.02
N GLU A 177 0.11 14.39 16.14
CA GLU A 177 -0.13 14.32 14.70
C GLU A 177 -0.81 13.00 14.32
N PRO A 178 -1.91 13.03 13.54
CA PRO A 178 -2.63 11.82 13.19
C PRO A 178 -1.75 10.88 12.33
N VAL A 179 -2.05 9.59 12.43
CA VAL A 179 -1.36 8.52 11.73
C VAL A 179 -2.33 7.85 10.76
N ILE A 180 -1.86 7.46 9.58
CA ILE A 180 -2.59 6.57 8.69
C ILE A 180 -1.93 5.19 8.71
N VAL A 181 -2.73 4.15 8.94
CA VAL A 181 -2.29 2.75 8.92
C VAL A 181 -2.88 2.08 7.69
N LYS A 182 -2.02 1.63 6.78
CA LYS A 182 -2.39 0.81 5.62
C LYS A 182 -2.31 -0.68 6.03
N VAL A 183 -3.42 -1.40 5.96
CA VAL A 183 -3.47 -2.85 6.10
C VAL A 183 -3.47 -3.46 4.71
N PHE A 184 -2.40 -4.17 4.34
CA PHE A 184 -2.28 -4.80 3.02
C PHE A 184 -3.25 -5.98 2.91
N ARG A 185 -4.18 -5.94 1.95
CA ARG A 185 -5.18 -6.99 1.76
C ARG A 185 -4.70 -8.12 0.87
N SER A 186 -4.01 -7.79 -0.21
CA SER A 186 -3.32 -8.77 -1.06
C SER A 186 -1.86 -8.83 -0.67
N LEU A 187 -1.39 -10.01 -0.27
CA LEU A 187 -0.02 -10.20 0.17
C LEU A 187 0.85 -10.75 -0.96
N HIS A 188 2.06 -10.21 -1.03
CA HIS A 188 3.10 -10.65 -1.95
C HIS A 188 4.38 -10.95 -1.17
N PRO A 189 5.10 -12.03 -1.52
CA PRO A 189 6.42 -12.28 -0.96
C PRO A 189 7.41 -11.16 -1.34
N GLY A 190 8.31 -10.87 -0.40
CA GLY A 190 9.35 -9.86 -0.59
C GLY A 190 8.99 -8.50 -0.02
N GLU A 191 9.77 -7.51 -0.40
CA GLU A 191 9.66 -6.15 0.08
C GLU A 191 8.54 -5.39 -0.64
N ASN A 192 7.69 -4.72 0.12
CA ASN A 192 6.76 -3.75 -0.45
C ASN A 192 7.53 -2.45 -0.72
N PRO A 193 7.55 -1.93 -1.97
CA PRO A 193 8.33 -0.76 -2.31
C PRO A 193 7.87 0.50 -1.55
N ASP A 194 6.58 0.65 -1.27
CA ASP A 194 6.05 1.78 -0.49
C ASP A 194 6.68 1.83 0.92
N VAL A 195 6.75 0.67 1.58
CA VAL A 195 7.37 0.55 2.92
C VAL A 195 8.87 0.85 2.88
N VAL A 196 9.60 0.22 1.96
CA VAL A 196 11.06 0.33 1.91
C VAL A 196 11.50 1.74 1.54
N VAL A 197 10.88 2.32 0.52
CA VAL A 197 11.27 3.64 0.00
C VAL A 197 10.92 4.74 1.00
N GLN A 198 9.71 4.74 1.56
CA GLN A 198 9.31 5.77 2.50
C GLN A 198 10.05 5.66 3.84
N SER A 199 10.33 4.45 4.34
CA SER A 199 11.15 4.26 5.53
C SER A 199 12.57 4.78 5.33
N ALA A 200 13.22 4.44 4.21
CA ALA A 200 14.55 4.94 3.88
C ALA A 200 14.60 6.46 3.76
N LEU A 201 13.62 7.08 3.11
CA LEU A 201 13.52 8.54 3.01
C LEU A 201 13.29 9.20 4.37
N THR A 202 12.48 8.59 5.24
CA THR A 202 12.26 9.07 6.61
C THR A 202 13.54 9.00 7.43
N GLU A 203 14.26 7.87 7.40
CA GLU A 203 15.55 7.69 8.09
C GLU A 203 16.62 8.67 7.59
N ALA A 204 16.57 9.04 6.29
CA ALA A 204 17.42 10.08 5.71
C ALA A 204 17.00 11.53 6.09
N GLY A 205 15.92 11.70 6.87
CA GLY A 205 15.40 13.00 7.26
C GLY A 205 14.72 13.78 6.14
N SER A 206 14.21 13.10 5.11
CA SER A 206 13.50 13.74 4.00
C SER A 206 12.18 14.34 4.47
N THR A 207 11.92 15.59 4.07
CA THR A 207 10.64 16.28 4.28
C THR A 207 9.71 16.18 3.07
N GLN A 208 10.11 15.47 2.04
CA GLN A 208 9.34 15.29 0.80
C GLN A 208 8.45 14.05 0.81
N VAL A 209 8.37 13.34 1.93
CA VAL A 209 7.45 12.20 2.17
C VAL A 209 6.80 12.35 3.54
N PRO A 210 5.62 11.77 3.77
CA PRO A 210 5.08 11.67 5.12
C PRO A 210 6.02 10.85 5.99
N HIS A 211 6.23 11.29 7.23
CA HIS A 211 7.11 10.58 8.15
C HIS A 211 6.58 9.17 8.46
N THR A 212 7.40 8.16 8.24
CA THR A 212 7.05 6.75 8.53
C THR A 212 7.07 6.51 10.03
N VAL A 213 5.98 5.99 10.57
CA VAL A 213 5.87 5.54 11.97
C VAL A 213 6.49 4.16 12.12
N GLY A 214 6.21 3.26 11.17
CA GLY A 214 6.74 1.91 11.17
C GLY A 214 5.90 0.95 10.33
N TYR A 215 6.21 -0.34 10.44
CA TYR A 215 5.53 -1.37 9.65
C TYR A 215 5.51 -2.72 10.39
N VAL A 216 4.68 -3.65 9.90
CA VAL A 216 4.67 -5.05 10.32
C VAL A 216 5.11 -5.93 9.18
N ALA A 217 6.09 -6.78 9.42
CA ALA A 217 6.48 -7.87 8.53
C ALA A 217 6.05 -9.22 9.12
N GLY A 218 5.69 -10.17 8.25
CA GLY A 218 5.28 -11.50 8.70
C GLY A 218 5.58 -12.59 7.70
N GLU A 219 5.43 -13.84 8.13
CA GLU A 219 5.68 -15.02 7.31
C GLU A 219 4.41 -15.84 7.14
N TRP A 220 4.28 -16.45 5.97
CA TRP A 220 3.21 -17.41 5.64
C TRP A 220 3.74 -18.49 4.70
N ALA A 221 2.96 -19.55 4.50
CA ALA A 221 3.28 -20.57 3.51
C ALA A 221 2.99 -20.05 2.11
N ASP A 222 3.96 -20.13 1.18
CA ASP A 222 3.71 -19.84 -0.23
C ASP A 222 2.63 -20.79 -0.79
N PRO A 223 1.63 -20.29 -1.51
CA PRO A 223 0.52 -21.12 -1.96
C PRO A 223 0.91 -22.17 -2.99
N VAL A 224 2.03 -22.05 -3.67
CA VAL A 224 2.47 -22.95 -4.74
C VAL A 224 3.55 -23.91 -4.24
N SER A 225 4.62 -23.40 -3.65
CA SER A 225 5.75 -24.20 -3.18
C SER A 225 5.53 -24.82 -1.80
N GLY A 226 4.68 -24.21 -0.96
CA GLY A 226 4.53 -24.54 0.46
C GLY A 226 5.68 -24.05 1.36
N GLU A 227 6.70 -23.43 0.80
CA GLU A 227 7.81 -22.85 1.55
C GLU A 227 7.37 -21.63 2.37
N ARG A 228 8.12 -21.33 3.43
CA ARG A 228 7.90 -20.11 4.20
C ARG A 228 8.43 -18.91 3.42
N VAL A 229 7.56 -17.94 3.20
CA VAL A 229 7.90 -16.65 2.57
C VAL A 229 7.57 -15.53 3.53
N ARG A 230 8.26 -14.42 3.40
CA ARG A 230 8.09 -13.21 4.22
C ARG A 230 7.68 -12.03 3.35
N GLY A 231 6.87 -11.12 3.92
CA GLY A 231 6.47 -9.87 3.30
C GLY A 231 5.89 -8.90 4.32
N HIS A 232 5.46 -7.73 3.85
CA HIS A 232 4.85 -6.70 4.69
C HIS A 232 3.35 -6.94 4.85
N LEU A 233 2.85 -6.73 6.07
CA LEU A 233 1.45 -6.93 6.45
C LEU A 233 0.71 -5.61 6.67
N ALA A 234 1.40 -4.61 7.22
CA ALA A 234 0.86 -3.29 7.48
C ALA A 234 1.98 -2.23 7.44
N PHE A 235 1.58 -1.00 7.17
CA PHE A 235 2.46 0.16 7.12
C PHE A 235 1.79 1.37 7.76
N ALA A 236 2.52 2.16 8.52
CA ALA A 236 2.01 3.36 9.18
C ALA A 236 2.90 4.56 8.93
N GLN A 237 2.28 5.70 8.65
CA GLN A 237 2.93 6.97 8.43
C GLN A 237 2.09 8.12 9.02
N ARG A 238 2.68 9.29 9.19
CA ARG A 238 1.95 10.50 9.59
C ARG A 238 0.90 10.83 8.53
N PHE A 239 -0.32 11.09 8.97
CA PHE A 239 -1.40 11.51 8.08
C PHE A 239 -1.38 13.02 7.90
N LEU A 240 -1.43 13.47 6.65
CA LEU A 240 -1.47 14.88 6.30
C LEU A 240 -2.94 15.31 6.15
N PRO A 241 -3.54 15.99 7.13
CA PRO A 241 -4.91 16.46 7.03
C PRO A 241 -4.99 17.69 6.12
N GLU A 242 -6.17 17.89 5.51
CA GLU A 242 -6.53 19.12 4.78
C GLU A 242 -5.55 19.49 3.65
N VAL A 243 -4.90 18.49 3.04
CA VAL A 243 -4.02 18.68 1.87
C VAL A 243 -4.77 18.41 0.58
N GLU A 244 -4.30 19.03 -0.48
CA GLU A 244 -4.83 18.85 -1.83
C GLU A 244 -3.76 18.19 -2.70
N ASP A 245 -4.15 17.25 -3.55
CA ASP A 245 -3.23 16.66 -4.52
C ASP A 245 -2.85 17.69 -5.62
N ALA A 246 -1.63 17.52 -6.14
CA ALA A 246 -1.08 18.44 -7.14
C ALA A 246 -1.88 18.44 -8.46
N TRP A 247 -2.62 17.37 -8.76
CA TRP A 247 -3.51 17.31 -9.92
C TRP A 247 -4.61 18.35 -9.80
N ARG A 248 -5.32 18.39 -8.66
CA ARG A 248 -6.38 19.37 -8.41
C ARG A 248 -5.84 20.80 -8.38
N VAL A 249 -4.69 21.01 -7.77
CA VAL A 249 -4.03 22.33 -7.72
C VAL A 249 -3.68 22.81 -9.14
N ALA A 250 -3.06 21.96 -9.96
CA ALA A 250 -2.68 22.28 -11.33
C ALA A 250 -3.89 22.50 -12.23
N LEU A 251 -4.92 21.63 -12.12
CA LEU A 251 -6.15 21.76 -12.91
C LEU A 251 -6.89 23.06 -12.59
N ARG A 252 -6.98 23.46 -11.32
CA ARG A 252 -7.58 24.73 -10.90
C ARG A 252 -6.81 25.91 -11.48
N ALA A 253 -5.49 25.91 -11.38
CA ALA A 253 -4.63 26.99 -11.93
C ALA A 253 -4.78 27.08 -13.45
N ALA A 254 -4.76 25.96 -14.17
CA ALA A 254 -4.93 25.91 -15.61
C ALA A 254 -6.32 26.44 -16.06
N THR A 255 -7.40 26.02 -15.35
CA THR A 255 -8.74 26.50 -15.60
C THR A 255 -8.88 28.01 -15.36
N ALA A 256 -8.21 28.53 -14.33
CA ALA A 256 -8.19 29.97 -14.01
C ALA A 256 -7.26 30.79 -14.92
N GLY A 257 -6.39 30.14 -15.71
CA GLY A 257 -5.36 30.81 -16.51
C GLY A 257 -4.23 31.40 -15.66
N GLU A 258 -3.97 30.81 -14.49
CA GLU A 258 -2.93 31.24 -13.55
C GLU A 258 -1.56 30.67 -13.94
N ASP A 259 -0.48 31.44 -13.66
CA ASP A 259 0.90 30.97 -13.85
C ASP A 259 1.29 29.92 -12.82
N PHE A 260 1.53 28.68 -13.26
CA PHE A 260 1.96 27.56 -12.44
C PHE A 260 3.49 27.35 -12.40
N THR A 261 4.27 28.20 -13.07
CA THR A 261 5.72 28.03 -13.27
C THR A 261 6.50 27.91 -11.94
N ALA A 262 6.16 28.72 -10.96
CA ALA A 262 6.82 28.68 -9.64
C ALA A 262 6.53 27.35 -8.92
N SER A 263 5.27 26.92 -8.90
CA SER A 263 4.84 25.64 -8.30
C SER A 263 5.47 24.43 -9.00
N ALA A 264 5.54 24.44 -10.34
CA ALA A 264 6.21 23.39 -11.11
C ALA A 264 7.72 23.32 -10.81
N ARG A 265 8.39 24.49 -10.62
CA ARG A 265 9.80 24.51 -10.23
C ARG A 265 10.03 23.96 -8.82
N GLU A 266 9.17 24.29 -7.86
CA GLU A 266 9.22 23.74 -6.51
C GLU A 266 9.02 22.22 -6.51
N LEU A 267 8.05 21.73 -7.32
CA LEU A 267 7.79 20.30 -7.49
C LEU A 267 9.01 19.59 -8.10
N GLY A 268 9.61 20.13 -9.15
CA GLY A 268 10.83 19.59 -9.74
C GLY A 268 12.01 19.55 -8.75
N ALA A 269 12.13 20.58 -7.89
CA ALA A 269 13.13 20.58 -6.84
C ALA A 269 12.86 19.53 -5.74
N ALA A 270 11.58 19.29 -5.38
CA ALA A 270 11.19 18.22 -4.45
C ALA A 270 11.50 16.83 -5.05
N THR A 271 11.16 16.60 -6.32
CA THR A 271 11.48 15.38 -7.07
C THR A 271 13.00 15.11 -7.06
N ALA A 272 13.80 16.12 -7.37
CA ALA A 272 15.26 15.98 -7.36
C ALA A 272 15.80 15.61 -5.97
N ARG A 273 15.27 16.22 -4.90
CA ARG A 273 15.65 15.86 -3.52
C ARG A 273 15.29 14.43 -3.16
N ILE A 274 14.11 13.95 -3.56
CA ILE A 274 13.72 12.56 -3.38
C ILE A 274 14.72 11.62 -4.08
N HIS A 275 15.03 11.87 -5.36
CA HIS A 275 15.96 11.03 -6.11
C HIS A 275 17.37 11.04 -5.50
N LEU A 276 17.89 12.20 -5.08
CA LEU A 276 19.19 12.28 -4.41
C LEU A 276 19.20 11.51 -3.09
N SER A 277 18.17 11.67 -2.25
CA SER A 277 18.06 10.92 -0.99
C SER A 277 17.97 9.42 -1.22
N LEU A 278 17.23 8.98 -2.24
CA LEU A 278 17.14 7.55 -2.58
C LEU A 278 18.47 6.98 -3.09
N ALA A 279 19.20 7.72 -3.91
CA ALA A 279 20.53 7.33 -4.37
C ALA A 279 21.52 7.20 -3.19
N ASP A 280 21.49 8.16 -2.25
CA ASP A 280 22.37 8.16 -1.08
C ASP A 280 22.02 7.03 -0.09
N THR A 281 20.72 6.72 0.09
CA THR A 281 20.26 5.80 1.14
C THR A 281 20.18 4.34 0.65
N LEU A 282 19.63 4.13 -0.55
CA LEU A 282 19.42 2.79 -1.13
C LEU A 282 20.48 2.42 -2.17
N GLY A 283 21.38 3.35 -2.49
CA GLY A 283 22.46 3.16 -3.44
C GLY A 283 22.04 3.29 -4.90
N THR A 284 23.03 3.16 -5.77
CA THR A 284 22.88 3.17 -7.22
C THR A 284 23.53 1.94 -7.85
N GLU A 285 23.08 1.56 -9.02
CA GLU A 285 23.64 0.47 -9.82
C GLU A 285 24.09 1.00 -11.19
N PRO A 286 25.29 0.67 -11.67
CA PRO A 286 25.73 1.07 -13.00
C PRO A 286 24.78 0.54 -14.09
N ALA A 287 24.40 1.41 -15.02
CA ALA A 287 23.67 1.01 -16.21
C ALA A 287 24.63 0.39 -17.23
N ASP A 288 25.14 -0.82 -16.93
CA ASP A 288 26.01 -1.55 -17.86
C ASP A 288 25.27 -1.98 -19.15
N ALA A 289 26.00 -2.59 -20.07
CA ALA A 289 25.46 -2.96 -21.38
C ALA A 289 24.30 -3.97 -21.26
N ASP A 290 24.42 -4.95 -20.34
CA ASP A 290 23.45 -6.02 -20.20
C ASP A 290 22.13 -5.49 -19.59
N VAL A 291 22.23 -4.65 -18.54
CA VAL A 291 21.09 -3.98 -17.91
C VAL A 291 20.38 -3.06 -18.90
N LYS A 292 21.15 -2.31 -19.68
CA LYS A 292 20.63 -1.41 -20.71
C LYS A 292 19.87 -2.17 -21.80
N GLU A 293 20.44 -3.28 -22.30
CA GLU A 293 19.78 -4.13 -23.28
C GLU A 293 18.46 -4.72 -22.75
N GLU A 294 18.48 -5.20 -21.50
CA GLU A 294 17.29 -5.75 -20.85
C GLU A 294 16.16 -4.71 -20.70
N LEU A 295 16.48 -3.50 -20.22
CA LEU A 295 15.49 -2.43 -20.09
C LEU A 295 14.92 -2.00 -21.45
N LEU A 296 15.77 -1.86 -22.47
CA LEU A 296 15.31 -1.55 -23.84
C LEU A 296 14.44 -2.67 -24.41
N ARG A 297 14.77 -3.92 -24.14
CA ARG A 297 13.96 -5.07 -24.54
C ARG A 297 12.57 -5.02 -23.89
N ILE A 298 12.49 -4.71 -22.59
CA ILE A 298 11.23 -4.56 -21.86
C ILE A 298 10.39 -3.43 -22.47
N ILE A 299 10.99 -2.27 -22.76
CA ILE A 299 10.27 -1.12 -23.35
C ILE A 299 9.75 -1.47 -24.75
N ARG A 300 10.57 -2.12 -25.58
CA ARG A 300 10.15 -2.56 -26.94
C ARG A 300 8.98 -3.55 -26.87
N SER A 301 9.07 -4.55 -25.98
CA SER A 301 7.99 -5.54 -25.77
C SER A 301 6.67 -4.89 -25.34
N ARG A 302 6.73 -3.87 -24.48
CA ARG A 302 5.54 -3.11 -24.07
C ARG A 302 4.94 -2.30 -25.21
N TYR A 303 5.78 -1.71 -26.05
CA TYR A 303 5.31 -1.02 -27.24
C TYR A 303 4.62 -1.99 -28.20
N ASP A 304 5.22 -3.16 -28.45
CA ASP A 304 4.64 -4.18 -29.33
C ASP A 304 3.27 -4.66 -28.78
N ALA A 305 3.17 -4.93 -27.48
CA ALA A 305 1.90 -5.28 -26.84
C ALA A 305 0.85 -4.15 -26.91
N ALA A 306 1.28 -2.89 -26.76
CA ALA A 306 0.38 -1.75 -26.90
C ALA A 306 -0.14 -1.59 -28.33
N VAL A 307 0.65 -1.90 -29.36
CA VAL A 307 0.22 -1.90 -30.77
C VAL A 307 -0.75 -3.03 -31.05
N GLU A 308 -0.60 -4.21 -30.43
CA GLU A 308 -1.57 -5.31 -30.54
C GLU A 308 -2.94 -4.90 -30.00
N GLU A 309 -2.96 -4.21 -28.85
CA GLU A 309 -4.18 -3.74 -28.19
C GLU A 309 -4.80 -2.54 -28.95
N VAL A 310 -3.96 -1.62 -29.41
CA VAL A 310 -4.35 -0.37 -30.08
C VAL A 310 -3.61 -0.21 -31.41
N PRO A 311 -4.09 -0.85 -32.52
CA PRO A 311 -3.39 -0.87 -33.80
C PRO A 311 -3.08 0.51 -34.40
N SER A 312 -3.83 1.55 -34.04
CA SER A 312 -3.57 2.93 -34.49
C SER A 312 -2.22 3.48 -34.02
N LEU A 313 -1.61 2.92 -32.98
CA LEU A 313 -0.26 3.30 -32.50
C LEU A 313 0.85 2.95 -33.50
N ALA A 314 0.61 2.00 -34.41
CA ALA A 314 1.60 1.61 -35.43
C ALA A 314 2.04 2.77 -36.34
N VAL A 315 1.21 3.80 -36.51
CA VAL A 315 1.57 5.00 -37.29
C VAL A 315 2.78 5.75 -36.68
N HIS A 316 3.02 5.58 -35.38
CA HIS A 316 4.12 6.21 -34.65
C HIS A 316 5.38 5.32 -34.54
N GLU A 317 5.34 4.08 -35.09
CA GLU A 317 6.42 3.10 -34.92
C GLU A 317 7.82 3.66 -35.26
N ARG A 318 7.95 4.36 -36.38
CA ARG A 318 9.25 4.93 -36.82
C ARG A 318 9.81 5.94 -35.82
N VAL A 319 8.95 6.76 -35.23
CA VAL A 319 9.34 7.80 -34.25
C VAL A 319 9.74 7.14 -32.94
N ILE A 320 8.93 6.19 -32.46
CA ILE A 320 9.17 5.50 -31.18
C ILE A 320 10.42 4.63 -31.26
N ARG A 321 10.60 3.80 -32.31
CA ARG A 321 11.80 2.99 -32.47
C ARG A 321 13.05 3.84 -32.66
N GLY A 322 12.96 4.94 -33.41
CA GLY A 322 14.08 5.90 -33.55
C GLY A 322 14.48 6.52 -32.21
N ALA A 323 13.51 6.91 -31.36
CA ALA A 323 13.79 7.42 -30.00
C ALA A 323 14.44 6.35 -29.10
N LEU A 324 14.04 5.08 -29.22
CA LEU A 324 14.64 3.97 -28.47
C LEU A 324 16.08 3.67 -28.95
N ASP A 325 16.35 3.78 -30.25
CA ASP A 325 17.68 3.61 -30.80
C ASP A 325 18.61 4.76 -30.38
N ASP A 326 18.11 6.00 -30.38
CA ASP A 326 18.83 7.17 -29.82
C ASP A 326 19.12 7.00 -28.34
N LEU A 327 18.15 6.51 -27.56
CA LEU A 327 18.32 6.21 -26.13
C LEU A 327 19.38 5.11 -25.93
N ALA A 328 19.37 4.08 -26.76
CA ALA A 328 20.36 3.00 -26.74
C ALA A 328 21.79 3.49 -26.99
N ALA A 329 21.96 4.50 -27.84
CA ALA A 329 23.26 5.06 -28.21
C ALA A 329 23.82 6.05 -27.13
N ARG A 330 23.02 6.51 -26.20
CA ARG A 330 23.46 7.48 -25.18
C ARG A 330 24.11 6.77 -23.99
N ASP A 331 24.95 7.50 -23.26
CA ASP A 331 25.36 7.12 -21.91
C ASP A 331 24.19 7.30 -20.95
N TRP A 332 23.96 6.30 -20.11
CA TRP A 332 22.92 6.34 -19.10
C TRP A 332 23.53 6.70 -17.74
N PRO A 333 22.83 7.49 -16.92
CA PRO A 333 23.19 7.61 -15.53
C PRO A 333 22.98 6.27 -14.83
N ASP A 334 23.58 6.13 -13.64
CA ASP A 334 23.32 4.99 -12.78
C ASP A 334 21.84 4.86 -12.48
N LEU A 335 21.37 3.63 -12.33
CA LEU A 335 20.02 3.30 -11.94
C LEU A 335 19.87 3.39 -10.43
N GLN A 336 18.70 3.76 -9.97
CA GLN A 336 18.36 3.87 -8.56
C GLN A 336 16.94 3.45 -8.28
N ARG A 337 16.57 3.34 -7.00
CA ARG A 337 15.15 3.24 -6.64
C ARG A 337 14.45 4.54 -7.04
N VAL A 338 13.24 4.39 -7.56
CA VAL A 338 12.39 5.48 -8.06
C VAL A 338 10.99 5.31 -7.49
N HIS A 339 10.14 6.33 -7.64
CA HIS A 339 8.72 6.22 -7.30
C HIS A 339 8.01 5.19 -8.18
N GLY A 340 8.30 5.23 -9.48
CA GLY A 340 7.84 4.25 -10.45
C GLY A 340 6.42 4.46 -11.01
N ASP A 341 5.58 5.25 -10.34
CA ASP A 341 4.26 5.71 -10.81
C ASP A 341 4.04 7.19 -10.45
N TYR A 342 5.05 8.02 -10.74
CA TYR A 342 5.10 9.42 -10.31
C TYR A 342 4.29 10.33 -11.21
N HIS A 343 3.20 10.87 -10.67
CA HIS A 343 2.30 11.80 -11.35
C HIS A 343 1.68 12.78 -10.36
N LEU A 344 0.99 13.82 -10.85
CA LEU A 344 0.42 14.88 -10.00
C LEU A 344 -0.54 14.36 -8.91
N GLY A 345 -1.22 13.24 -9.14
CA GLY A 345 -2.10 12.62 -8.13
C GLY A 345 -1.36 11.96 -6.96
N GLN A 346 -0.05 11.69 -7.10
CA GLN A 346 0.81 11.10 -6.05
C GLN A 346 1.63 12.15 -5.30
N VAL A 347 1.28 13.43 -5.45
CA VAL A 347 1.96 14.53 -4.76
C VAL A 347 0.93 15.42 -4.07
N LEU A 348 1.16 15.73 -2.81
CA LEU A 348 0.30 16.54 -1.98
C LEU A 348 0.91 17.93 -1.76
N ARG A 349 0.07 18.97 -1.79
CA ARG A 349 0.48 20.34 -1.44
C ARG A 349 0.29 20.55 0.05
N THR A 350 1.37 20.82 0.76
CA THR A 350 1.38 21.17 2.17
C THR A 350 1.78 22.66 2.34
N SER A 351 1.74 23.17 3.58
CA SER A 351 2.29 24.49 3.92
C SER A 351 3.78 24.59 3.63
N ASP A 352 4.51 23.49 3.74
CA ASP A 352 5.98 23.43 3.68
C ASP A 352 6.50 23.02 2.29
N GLY A 353 5.60 22.78 1.34
CA GLY A 353 5.97 22.43 -0.03
C GLY A 353 5.21 21.21 -0.59
N TRP A 354 5.89 20.43 -1.41
CA TRP A 354 5.36 19.25 -2.07
C TRP A 354 5.84 17.97 -1.37
N VAL A 355 4.91 17.06 -1.11
CA VAL A 355 5.15 15.77 -0.44
C VAL A 355 4.65 14.66 -1.35
N ALA A 356 5.53 13.71 -1.70
CA ALA A 356 5.17 12.53 -2.49
C ALA A 356 4.65 11.41 -1.59
N VAL A 357 3.68 10.65 -2.10
CA VAL A 357 3.03 9.54 -1.41
C VAL A 357 2.89 8.35 -2.36
N ASP A 358 2.70 7.14 -1.82
CA ASP A 358 2.34 5.96 -2.59
C ASP A 358 3.44 5.45 -3.56
N PHE A 359 4.57 5.05 -2.98
CA PHE A 359 5.72 4.52 -3.73
C PHE A 359 5.56 3.03 -4.14
N GLU A 360 4.33 2.54 -4.26
CA GLU A 360 4.07 1.15 -4.68
C GLU A 360 4.52 0.86 -6.12
N GLY A 361 4.78 1.89 -6.93
CA GLY A 361 5.08 1.78 -8.35
C GLY A 361 3.83 1.43 -9.18
N GLU A 362 4.00 1.28 -10.49
CA GLU A 362 2.89 1.08 -11.43
C GLU A 362 2.14 -0.24 -11.16
N PRO A 363 0.82 -0.20 -10.83
CA PRO A 363 0.07 -1.38 -10.37
C PRO A 363 0.04 -2.55 -11.35
N LEU A 364 0.12 -2.28 -12.65
CA LEU A 364 0.10 -3.30 -13.71
C LEU A 364 1.44 -4.04 -13.88
N ARG A 365 2.51 -3.60 -13.18
CA ARG A 365 3.80 -4.28 -13.20
C ARG A 365 3.87 -5.33 -12.09
N PRO A 366 4.49 -6.48 -12.36
CA PRO A 366 4.81 -7.46 -11.31
C PRO A 366 5.67 -6.82 -10.21
N LEU A 367 5.49 -7.25 -8.96
CA LEU A 367 6.22 -6.68 -7.82
C LEU A 367 7.75 -6.73 -8.01
N HIS A 368 8.27 -7.84 -8.56
CA HIS A 368 9.71 -7.97 -8.80
C HIS A 368 10.30 -6.97 -9.81
N GLU A 369 9.46 -6.36 -10.67
CA GLU A 369 9.87 -5.25 -11.52
C GLU A 369 9.78 -3.90 -10.80
N ARG A 370 8.80 -3.74 -9.89
CA ARG A 370 8.59 -2.50 -9.15
C ARG A 370 9.69 -2.22 -8.12
N VAL A 371 10.35 -3.27 -7.63
CA VAL A 371 11.45 -3.15 -6.66
C VAL A 371 12.84 -3.00 -7.29
N ARG A 372 12.96 -3.10 -8.62
CA ARG A 372 14.26 -2.94 -9.31
C ARG A 372 14.65 -1.46 -9.43
N PRO A 373 15.95 -1.16 -9.38
CA PRO A 373 16.47 0.13 -9.80
C PRO A 373 16.05 0.46 -11.25
N ASP A 374 15.74 1.73 -11.49
CA ASP A 374 15.34 2.25 -12.80
C ASP A 374 15.98 3.64 -13.03
N LEU A 375 15.81 4.22 -14.19
CA LEU A 375 16.22 5.58 -14.47
C LEU A 375 15.36 6.58 -13.69
N ALA A 376 15.96 7.48 -12.92
CA ALA A 376 15.25 8.57 -12.23
C ALA A 376 14.41 9.44 -13.19
N LEU A 377 14.85 9.53 -14.46
CA LEU A 377 14.13 10.23 -15.53
C LEU A 377 12.75 9.62 -15.85
N ARG A 378 12.49 8.39 -15.45
CA ARG A 378 11.16 7.77 -15.59
C ARG A 378 10.10 8.52 -14.80
N ASP A 379 10.39 8.89 -13.56
CA ASP A 379 9.49 9.69 -12.73
C ASP A 379 9.26 11.08 -13.33
N VAL A 380 10.33 11.70 -13.85
CA VAL A 380 10.22 12.99 -14.54
C VAL A 380 9.30 12.88 -15.78
N ALA A 381 9.46 11.82 -16.58
CA ALA A 381 8.60 11.59 -17.75
C ALA A 381 7.12 11.35 -17.36
N GLY A 382 6.87 10.60 -16.29
CA GLY A 382 5.54 10.39 -15.73
C GLY A 382 4.88 11.71 -15.29
N MET A 383 5.65 12.56 -14.61
CA MET A 383 5.20 13.88 -14.17
C MET A 383 4.88 14.80 -15.36
N LEU A 384 5.75 14.87 -16.37
CA LEU A 384 5.52 15.66 -17.58
C LEU A 384 4.23 15.22 -18.30
N ARG A 385 4.05 13.90 -18.46
CA ARG A 385 2.80 13.35 -19.03
C ARG A 385 1.57 13.75 -18.21
N SER A 386 1.70 13.80 -16.88
CA SER A 386 0.60 14.22 -16.01
C SER A 386 0.21 15.69 -16.22
N PHE A 387 1.18 16.57 -16.47
CA PHE A 387 0.90 17.96 -16.85
C PHE A 387 0.19 18.07 -18.22
N ASP A 388 0.58 17.26 -19.21
CA ASP A 388 -0.11 17.22 -20.51
C ASP A 388 -1.57 16.84 -20.34
N TYR A 389 -1.89 15.89 -19.41
CA TYR A 389 -3.27 15.52 -19.12
C TYR A 389 -4.06 16.65 -18.46
N VAL A 390 -3.44 17.51 -17.66
CA VAL A 390 -4.12 18.72 -17.12
C VAL A 390 -4.55 19.62 -18.27
N GLY A 391 -3.65 19.91 -19.23
CA GLY A 391 -3.95 20.70 -20.43
C GLY A 391 -5.11 20.10 -21.23
N GLY A 392 -5.01 18.81 -21.57
CA GLY A 392 -6.07 18.10 -22.29
C GLY A 392 -7.41 18.08 -21.55
N SER A 393 -7.41 18.01 -20.21
CA SER A 393 -8.65 18.03 -19.41
C SER A 393 -9.35 19.39 -19.47
N VAL A 394 -8.58 20.49 -19.49
CA VAL A 394 -9.14 21.85 -19.67
C VAL A 394 -9.72 22.01 -21.07
N GLU A 395 -9.00 21.61 -22.11
CA GLU A 395 -9.47 21.66 -23.50
C GLU A 395 -10.78 20.86 -23.72
N LEU A 396 -10.89 19.69 -23.09
CA LEU A 396 -12.11 18.87 -23.19
C LEU A 396 -13.28 19.46 -22.42
N SER A 397 -13.04 20.17 -21.33
CA SER A 397 -14.10 20.79 -20.52
C SER A 397 -14.56 22.15 -21.08
N GLU A 398 -13.73 22.85 -21.83
CA GLU A 398 -14.01 24.17 -22.42
C GLU A 398 -13.60 24.23 -23.91
N PRO A 399 -14.28 23.49 -24.81
CA PRO A 399 -13.91 23.40 -26.23
C PRO A 399 -13.95 24.73 -27.00
N ASP A 400 -14.57 25.75 -26.44
CA ASP A 400 -14.70 27.09 -27.07
C ASP A 400 -13.54 28.07 -26.69
N ARG A 401 -12.57 27.61 -25.90
CA ARG A 401 -11.40 28.44 -25.45
C ARG A 401 -10.18 28.31 -26.35
N SER A 402 -10.22 27.51 -27.42
CA SER A 402 -9.09 27.32 -28.37
C SER A 402 -9.00 28.40 -29.44
#